data_f22e5e0c53e1eeefcd0b73ee6b264ce7
#
_entry.id   f22e5e0c53e1eeefcd0b73ee6b264ce7
#
_cell.length_a   1.000
_cell.length_b   1.000
_cell.length_c   1.000
_cell.angle_alpha   90.00
_cell.angle_beta   90.00
_cell.angle_gamma   90.00
#
_symmetry.space_group_name_H-M   'P 1'
#
loop_
_entity.id
_entity.type
_entity.pdbx_description
1 polymer ?
#
loop_
_entity_poly.entity_id
_entity_poly.type
_entity_poly.pdbx_seq_one_letter_code
_entity_poly.pdbx_strand_id
1 'polypeptide(L)'
;EDDEHEYIKNVFDLNDRTVEEIMVPRVDMVAIEDTTSIDEVKNIFIREQYSRIPVYHEDKDHIIGIIYERDFFEAMAKNIELKNVKQLMRNVLFVNKKMTVDALIKTLQESKTHMAIVSGEYNDTLGLVTMEDALEEIVGEIYDEHDEGSVKQKLITKINDNTYMVDGDMFVSDMFEEIGLGEAPEGASKLSTWMFESQEDLPKIGDKMTYISCFTDQNENGEYEDYAKK
;
A
#
# COMPACT_ATOMS: atom_id res chain seq x y z
N GLU A 1 22.19 -14.97 -5.92
CA GLU A 1 21.42 -16.25 -5.93
C GLU A 1 20.20 -16.17 -4.98
N ASP A 2 20.30 -15.51 -3.82
CA ASP A 2 19.19 -15.36 -2.88
C ASP A 2 18.11 -14.42 -3.46
N ASP A 3 18.49 -13.30 -4.05
CA ASP A 3 17.57 -12.34 -4.68
C ASP A 3 16.80 -12.96 -5.88
N GLU A 4 17.45 -13.82 -6.68
CA GLU A 4 16.79 -14.48 -7.81
C GLU A 4 15.70 -15.46 -7.34
N HIS A 5 15.88 -16.13 -6.21
CA HIS A 5 14.88 -17.00 -5.62
C HIS A 5 13.70 -16.21 -5.05
N GLU A 6 13.96 -15.04 -4.47
CA GLU A 6 12.95 -14.15 -3.95
C GLU A 6 12.06 -13.59 -5.06
N TYR A 7 12.65 -13.09 -6.16
CA TYR A 7 11.86 -12.64 -7.33
C TYR A 7 10.99 -13.75 -7.91
N ILE A 8 11.51 -15.00 -7.99
CA ILE A 8 10.74 -16.12 -8.50
C ILE A 8 9.56 -16.43 -7.57
N LYS A 9 9.77 -16.43 -6.26
CA LYS A 9 8.71 -16.61 -5.26
C LYS A 9 7.65 -15.52 -5.39
N ASN A 10 8.05 -14.25 -5.40
CA ASN A 10 7.15 -13.11 -5.52
C ASN A 10 6.28 -13.19 -6.79
N VAL A 11 6.86 -13.61 -7.93
CA VAL A 11 6.09 -13.81 -9.18
C VAL A 11 5.04 -14.92 -9.05
N PHE A 12 5.30 -15.99 -8.29
CA PHE A 12 4.29 -17.02 -8.03
C PHE A 12 3.18 -16.51 -7.10
N ASP A 13 3.54 -15.73 -6.09
CA ASP A 13 2.61 -15.19 -5.09
C ASP A 13 1.67 -14.12 -5.67
N LEU A 14 2.06 -13.45 -6.77
CA LEU A 14 1.19 -12.49 -7.48
C LEU A 14 -0.15 -13.05 -7.95
N ASN A 15 -0.21 -14.35 -8.25
CA ASN A 15 -1.45 -14.98 -8.68
C ASN A 15 -2.46 -15.14 -7.55
N ASP A 16 -2.00 -15.07 -6.30
CA ASP A 16 -2.81 -15.24 -5.10
C ASP A 16 -3.13 -13.90 -4.43
N ARG A 17 -2.28 -12.86 -4.63
CA ARG A 17 -2.51 -11.51 -4.12
C ARG A 17 -3.60 -10.78 -4.90
N THR A 18 -4.45 -10.05 -4.16
CA THR A 18 -5.57 -9.27 -4.73
C THR A 18 -5.29 -7.78 -4.71
N VAL A 19 -6.00 -7.03 -5.56
CA VAL A 19 -5.93 -5.56 -5.60
C VAL A 19 -6.25 -4.92 -4.25
N GLU A 20 -7.16 -5.53 -3.46
CA GLU A 20 -7.51 -5.05 -2.12
C GLU A 20 -6.32 -5.00 -1.16
N GLU A 21 -5.34 -5.88 -1.35
CA GLU A 21 -4.15 -5.98 -0.50
C GLU A 21 -3.09 -4.92 -0.79
N ILE A 22 -3.05 -4.42 -2.05
CA ILE A 22 -2.01 -3.49 -2.51
C ILE A 22 -2.52 -2.08 -2.79
N MET A 23 -3.85 -1.85 -2.77
CA MET A 23 -4.43 -0.56 -3.09
C MET A 23 -4.16 0.51 -2.02
N VAL A 24 -4.06 1.76 -2.44
CA VAL A 24 -4.17 2.90 -1.54
C VAL A 24 -5.63 3.05 -1.12
N PRO A 25 -5.96 2.93 0.17
CA PRO A 25 -7.33 3.03 0.65
C PRO A 25 -7.95 4.42 0.37
N ARG A 26 -9.27 4.47 0.25
CA ARG A 26 -10.03 5.71 0.00
C ARG A 26 -9.70 6.85 0.97
N VAL A 27 -9.45 6.53 2.24
CA VAL A 27 -9.14 7.51 3.29
C VAL A 27 -7.82 8.23 3.03
N ASP A 28 -6.85 7.54 2.46
CA ASP A 28 -5.51 8.05 2.15
C ASP A 28 -5.40 8.60 0.72
N MET A 29 -6.45 8.38 -0.08
CA MET A 29 -6.47 8.81 -1.48
C MET A 29 -6.55 10.33 -1.60
N VAL A 30 -5.56 10.94 -2.25
CA VAL A 30 -5.62 12.34 -2.68
C VAL A 30 -6.46 12.42 -3.96
N ALA A 31 -7.56 13.13 -3.90
CA ALA A 31 -8.47 13.37 -5.02
C ALA A 31 -9.01 14.81 -4.94
N ILE A 32 -9.43 15.36 -6.07
CA ILE A 32 -9.98 16.72 -6.15
C ILE A 32 -11.43 16.70 -6.63
N GLU A 33 -12.21 17.65 -6.15
CA GLU A 33 -13.56 17.87 -6.65
C GLU A 33 -13.53 18.55 -8.02
N ASP A 34 -14.48 18.24 -8.89
CA ASP A 34 -14.58 18.80 -10.24
C ASP A 34 -14.85 20.33 -10.27
N THR A 35 -15.21 20.88 -9.10
CA THR A 35 -15.39 22.33 -8.85
C THR A 35 -14.13 23.03 -8.34
N THR A 36 -13.05 22.27 -8.05
CA THR A 36 -11.78 22.82 -7.54
C THR A 36 -11.19 23.83 -8.52
N SER A 37 -10.74 24.97 -8.02
CA SER A 37 -10.13 26.02 -8.84
C SER A 37 -8.80 25.57 -9.45
N ILE A 38 -8.45 26.11 -10.62
CA ILE A 38 -7.20 25.80 -11.32
C ILE A 38 -5.97 26.13 -10.46
N ASP A 39 -6.01 27.23 -9.69
CA ASP A 39 -4.91 27.62 -8.82
C ASP A 39 -4.73 26.63 -7.64
N GLU A 40 -5.83 26.12 -7.10
CA GLU A 40 -5.78 25.12 -6.04
C GLU A 40 -5.26 23.77 -6.58
N VAL A 41 -5.70 23.35 -7.78
CA VAL A 41 -5.16 22.15 -8.45
C VAL A 41 -3.65 22.25 -8.64
N LYS A 42 -3.16 23.42 -9.06
CA LYS A 42 -1.73 23.69 -9.18
C LYS A 42 -1.01 23.50 -7.84
N ASN A 43 -1.56 24.06 -6.76
CA ASN A 43 -0.97 23.95 -5.44
C ASN A 43 -0.94 22.50 -4.95
N ILE A 44 -1.98 21.71 -5.24
CA ILE A 44 -2.04 20.30 -4.90
C ILE A 44 -0.95 19.52 -5.65
N PHE A 45 -0.78 19.71 -6.98
CA PHE A 45 0.29 19.06 -7.72
C PHE A 45 1.69 19.39 -7.17
N ILE A 46 1.92 20.66 -6.82
CA ILE A 46 3.23 21.11 -6.28
C ILE A 46 3.48 20.51 -4.89
N ARG A 47 2.44 20.42 -4.05
CA ARG A 47 2.54 19.91 -2.68
C ARG A 47 2.69 18.41 -2.63
N GLU A 48 1.80 17.69 -3.35
CA GLU A 48 1.71 16.23 -3.28
C GLU A 48 2.67 15.51 -4.22
N GLN A 49 3.16 16.18 -5.27
CA GLN A 49 4.09 15.64 -6.27
C GLN A 49 3.59 14.38 -7.00
N TYR A 50 2.29 14.17 -7.05
CA TYR A 50 1.70 13.04 -7.76
C TYR A 50 1.58 13.33 -9.27
N SER A 51 1.93 12.36 -10.10
CA SER A 51 1.78 12.45 -11.55
C SER A 51 0.32 12.42 -12.02
N ARG A 52 -0.59 11.88 -11.20
CA ARG A 52 -2.02 11.70 -11.52
C ARG A 52 -2.87 11.91 -10.29
N ILE A 53 -3.98 12.63 -10.45
CA ILE A 53 -4.93 12.88 -9.36
C ILE A 53 -6.34 12.56 -9.85
N PRO A 54 -7.08 11.67 -9.15
CA PRO A 54 -8.49 11.41 -9.43
C PRO A 54 -9.37 12.65 -9.22
N VAL A 55 -10.39 12.78 -10.06
CA VAL A 55 -11.40 13.84 -9.96
C VAL A 55 -12.74 13.20 -9.61
N TYR A 56 -13.40 13.72 -8.59
CA TYR A 56 -14.70 13.26 -8.15
C TYR A 56 -15.78 14.33 -8.31
N HIS A 57 -17.03 13.92 -8.29
CA HIS A 57 -18.21 14.80 -8.30
C HIS A 57 -19.00 14.57 -7.01
N GLU A 58 -19.23 15.63 -6.23
CA GLU A 58 -19.91 15.66 -4.94
C GLU A 58 -19.15 14.92 -3.83
N ASP A 59 -18.86 13.62 -4.01
CA ASP A 59 -18.12 12.81 -3.06
C ASP A 59 -17.12 11.84 -3.73
N LYS A 60 -16.19 11.30 -2.95
CA LYS A 60 -15.16 10.38 -3.46
C LYS A 60 -15.71 9.02 -3.96
N ASP A 61 -16.99 8.72 -3.78
CA ASP A 61 -17.61 7.53 -4.38
C ASP A 61 -17.91 7.73 -5.86
N HIS A 62 -17.98 8.98 -6.31
CA HIS A 62 -18.25 9.33 -7.69
C HIS A 62 -17.01 9.86 -8.41
N ILE A 63 -16.01 9.00 -8.61
CA ILE A 63 -14.84 9.35 -9.43
C ILE A 63 -15.26 9.42 -10.90
N ILE A 64 -15.04 10.60 -11.51
CA ILE A 64 -15.47 10.90 -12.89
C ILE A 64 -14.32 10.95 -13.88
N GLY A 65 -13.08 10.97 -13.42
CA GLY A 65 -11.91 11.00 -14.28
C GLY A 65 -10.60 11.17 -13.52
N ILE A 66 -9.54 11.36 -14.28
CA ILE A 66 -8.18 11.58 -13.77
C ILE A 66 -7.59 12.78 -14.52
N ILE A 67 -6.88 13.66 -13.80
CA ILE A 67 -6.01 14.68 -14.41
C ILE A 67 -4.54 14.26 -14.25
N TYR A 68 -3.76 14.58 -15.26
CA TYR A 68 -2.33 14.31 -15.32
C TYR A 68 -1.56 15.59 -15.08
N GLU A 69 -0.57 15.54 -14.21
CA GLU A 69 0.34 16.65 -13.91
C GLU A 69 0.93 17.25 -15.21
N ARG A 70 1.42 16.39 -16.10
CA ARG A 70 2.00 16.79 -17.38
C ARG A 70 1.04 17.60 -18.23
N ASP A 71 -0.20 17.13 -18.40
CA ASP A 71 -1.18 17.81 -19.23
C ASP A 71 -1.56 19.15 -18.61
N PHE A 72 -1.65 19.21 -17.28
CA PHE A 72 -1.95 20.43 -16.55
C PHE A 72 -0.87 21.49 -16.74
N PHE A 73 0.40 21.16 -16.48
CA PHE A 73 1.48 22.13 -16.63
C PHE A 73 1.78 22.45 -18.09
N GLU A 74 1.55 21.54 -19.04
CA GLU A 74 1.63 21.82 -20.47
C GLU A 74 0.59 22.86 -20.91
N ALA A 75 -0.65 22.74 -20.44
CA ALA A 75 -1.71 23.72 -20.71
C ALA A 75 -1.34 25.10 -20.14
N MET A 76 -0.81 25.15 -18.93
CA MET A 76 -0.34 26.41 -18.32
C MET A 76 0.82 27.03 -19.09
N ALA A 77 1.82 26.24 -19.48
CA ALA A 77 2.98 26.71 -20.25
C ALA A 77 2.58 27.28 -21.63
N LYS A 78 1.52 26.72 -22.21
CA LYS A 78 0.95 27.20 -23.49
C LYS A 78 -0.02 28.39 -23.32
N ASN A 79 -0.21 28.87 -22.07
CA ASN A 79 -1.19 29.90 -21.71
C ASN A 79 -2.63 29.58 -22.20
N ILE A 80 -3.01 28.28 -22.13
CA ILE A 80 -4.37 27.85 -22.42
C ILE A 80 -5.25 28.29 -21.24
N GLU A 81 -6.30 29.06 -21.51
CA GLU A 81 -7.26 29.45 -20.50
C GLU A 81 -8.13 28.27 -20.09
N LEU A 82 -7.87 27.73 -18.88
CA LEU A 82 -8.63 26.65 -18.29
C LEU A 82 -9.76 27.22 -17.45
N LYS A 83 -11.01 26.88 -17.79
CA LYS A 83 -12.19 27.32 -17.02
C LYS A 83 -12.48 26.39 -15.82
N ASN A 84 -12.18 25.11 -15.96
CA ASN A 84 -12.33 24.10 -14.93
C ASN A 84 -11.46 22.87 -15.24
N VAL A 85 -11.32 21.98 -14.28
CA VAL A 85 -10.48 20.76 -14.38
C VAL A 85 -11.00 19.76 -15.41
N LYS A 86 -12.32 19.76 -15.71
CA LYS A 86 -12.94 18.83 -16.68
C LYS A 86 -12.34 18.92 -18.08
N GLN A 87 -11.78 20.08 -18.45
CA GLN A 87 -11.15 20.28 -19.77
C GLN A 87 -9.87 19.44 -19.96
N LEU A 88 -9.21 19.04 -18.87
CA LEU A 88 -7.99 18.22 -18.88
C LEU A 88 -8.24 16.79 -18.43
N MET A 89 -9.45 16.49 -18.01
CA MET A 89 -9.80 15.20 -17.45
C MET A 89 -9.76 14.10 -18.51
N ARG A 90 -9.14 12.98 -18.17
CA ARG A 90 -9.16 11.74 -18.95
C ARG A 90 -10.05 10.71 -18.30
N ASN A 91 -10.48 9.73 -19.10
CA ASN A 91 -11.26 8.61 -18.58
C ASN A 91 -10.46 7.83 -17.54
N VAL A 92 -11.18 7.35 -16.54
CA VAL A 92 -10.64 6.51 -15.48
C VAL A 92 -10.97 5.04 -15.73
N LEU A 93 -10.05 4.16 -15.39
CA LEU A 93 -10.28 2.73 -15.38
C LEU A 93 -10.78 2.32 -13.98
N PHE A 94 -11.82 1.48 -13.95
CA PHE A 94 -12.29 0.85 -12.70
C PHE A 94 -11.93 -0.62 -12.70
N VAL A 95 -11.49 -1.11 -11.54
CA VAL A 95 -11.16 -2.52 -11.31
C VAL A 95 -11.84 -3.03 -10.04
N ASN A 96 -12.09 -4.33 -9.99
CA ASN A 96 -12.69 -4.95 -8.81
C ASN A 96 -11.61 -5.25 -7.77
N LYS A 97 -11.92 -5.06 -6.49
CA LYS A 97 -11.00 -5.34 -5.38
C LYS A 97 -10.50 -6.79 -5.32
N LYS A 98 -11.27 -7.76 -5.80
CA LYS A 98 -10.91 -9.18 -5.84
C LYS A 98 -10.11 -9.58 -7.07
N MET A 99 -9.79 -8.63 -7.96
CA MET A 99 -8.92 -8.89 -9.10
C MET A 99 -7.52 -9.24 -8.59
N THR A 100 -6.87 -10.23 -9.21
CA THR A 100 -5.48 -10.58 -8.88
C THR A 100 -4.50 -9.56 -9.44
N VAL A 101 -3.32 -9.45 -8.83
CA VAL A 101 -2.32 -8.43 -9.22
C VAL A 101 -1.80 -8.67 -10.63
N ASP A 102 -1.62 -9.92 -11.06
CA ASP A 102 -1.25 -10.27 -12.44
C ASP A 102 -2.30 -9.81 -13.46
N ALA A 103 -3.58 -10.02 -13.16
CA ALA A 103 -4.69 -9.55 -14.00
C ALA A 103 -4.79 -8.03 -14.04
N LEU A 104 -4.49 -7.35 -12.91
CA LEU A 104 -4.40 -5.89 -12.84
C LEU A 104 -3.31 -5.36 -13.77
N ILE A 105 -2.09 -5.88 -13.68
CA ILE A 105 -0.96 -5.46 -14.53
C ILE A 105 -1.36 -5.56 -16.02
N LYS A 106 -1.92 -6.69 -16.43
CA LYS A 106 -2.39 -6.90 -17.79
C LYS A 106 -3.47 -5.89 -18.20
N THR A 107 -4.44 -5.64 -17.34
CA THR A 107 -5.55 -4.71 -17.58
C THR A 107 -5.04 -3.26 -17.73
N LEU A 108 -4.10 -2.84 -16.88
CA LEU A 108 -3.46 -1.53 -16.96
C LEU A 108 -2.67 -1.36 -18.27
N GLN A 109 -1.91 -2.40 -18.66
CA GLN A 109 -1.14 -2.40 -19.92
C GLN A 109 -2.06 -2.31 -21.15
N GLU A 110 -3.11 -3.14 -21.21
CA GLU A 110 -4.08 -3.14 -22.34
C GLU A 110 -4.81 -1.81 -22.45
N SER A 111 -5.17 -1.21 -21.32
CA SER A 111 -5.84 0.09 -21.21
C SER A 111 -4.88 1.28 -21.40
N LYS A 112 -3.56 1.02 -21.48
CA LYS A 112 -2.50 2.05 -21.57
C LYS A 112 -2.62 3.12 -20.50
N THR A 113 -2.99 2.73 -19.30
CA THR A 113 -3.07 3.58 -18.12
C THR A 113 -2.19 3.01 -17.00
N HIS A 114 -1.77 3.85 -16.07
CA HIS A 114 -0.94 3.47 -14.93
C HIS A 114 -1.69 3.57 -13.60
N MET A 115 -2.97 3.91 -13.64
CA MET A 115 -3.80 4.06 -12.44
C MET A 115 -5.20 3.54 -12.72
N ALA A 116 -5.78 2.86 -11.74
CA ALA A 116 -7.17 2.44 -11.73
C ALA A 116 -7.83 2.80 -10.39
N ILE A 117 -9.12 3.03 -10.43
CA ILE A 117 -9.94 3.17 -9.22
C ILE A 117 -10.47 1.80 -8.84
N VAL A 118 -10.33 1.45 -7.57
CA VAL A 118 -10.80 0.18 -7.02
C VAL A 118 -12.24 0.36 -6.56
N SER A 119 -13.14 -0.43 -7.13
CA SER A 119 -14.57 -0.38 -6.81
C SER A 119 -15.03 -1.60 -6.02
N GLY A 120 -15.93 -1.36 -5.08
CA GLY A 120 -16.64 -2.38 -4.33
C GLY A 120 -17.81 -3.00 -5.10
N GLU A 121 -18.58 -3.82 -4.42
CA GLU A 121 -19.74 -4.54 -5.01
C GLU A 121 -20.91 -3.61 -5.36
N TYR A 122 -20.99 -2.45 -4.73
CA TYR A 122 -22.06 -1.45 -4.92
C TYR A 122 -21.60 -0.25 -5.77
N ASN A 123 -20.51 -0.38 -6.52
CA ASN A 123 -19.84 0.71 -7.27
C ASN A 123 -19.34 1.86 -6.40
N ASP A 124 -19.16 1.62 -5.11
CA ASP A 124 -18.48 2.50 -4.19
C ASP A 124 -16.97 2.51 -4.47
N THR A 125 -16.31 3.63 -4.23
CA THR A 125 -14.86 3.76 -4.37
C THR A 125 -14.18 3.27 -3.08
N LEU A 126 -13.42 2.18 -3.17
CA LEU A 126 -12.64 1.64 -2.06
C LEU A 126 -11.24 2.26 -1.96
N GLY A 127 -10.69 2.68 -3.11
CA GLY A 127 -9.35 3.24 -3.17
C GLY A 127 -8.89 3.41 -4.61
N LEU A 128 -7.58 3.52 -4.79
CA LEU A 128 -6.91 3.49 -6.08
C LEU A 128 -5.73 2.53 -6.05
N VAL A 129 -5.29 2.09 -7.22
CA VAL A 129 -4.10 1.28 -7.39
C VAL A 129 -3.35 1.74 -8.63
N THR A 130 -2.03 1.70 -8.58
CA THR A 130 -1.15 2.09 -9.68
C THR A 130 -0.37 0.91 -10.24
N MET A 131 0.26 1.10 -11.39
CA MET A 131 1.18 0.12 -11.98
C MET A 131 2.42 -0.02 -11.08
N GLU A 132 2.83 1.08 -10.48
CA GLU A 132 3.96 1.15 -9.57
C GLU A 132 3.72 0.24 -8.34
N ASP A 133 2.55 0.31 -7.69
CA ASP A 133 2.17 -0.57 -6.58
C ASP A 133 2.20 -2.06 -6.99
N ALA A 134 1.65 -2.37 -8.18
CA ALA A 134 1.64 -3.74 -8.68
C ALA A 134 3.03 -4.28 -9.03
N LEU A 135 3.97 -3.44 -9.48
CA LEU A 135 5.34 -3.83 -9.79
C LEU A 135 6.17 -3.98 -8.52
N GLU A 136 5.91 -3.21 -7.48
CA GLU A 136 6.56 -3.32 -6.18
C GLU A 136 6.37 -4.72 -5.58
N GLU A 137 5.21 -5.35 -5.80
CA GLU A 137 4.96 -6.73 -5.39
C GLU A 137 5.87 -7.78 -6.07
N ILE A 138 6.39 -7.45 -7.27
CA ILE A 138 7.33 -8.35 -7.99
C ILE A 138 8.76 -8.10 -7.56
N VAL A 139 9.14 -6.83 -7.51
CA VAL A 139 10.53 -6.41 -7.39
C VAL A 139 10.94 -6.25 -5.92
N GLY A 140 9.95 -6.17 -5.00
CA GLY A 140 10.18 -5.69 -3.66
C GLY A 140 10.48 -4.19 -3.65
N GLU A 141 10.85 -3.63 -2.51
CA GLU A 141 11.26 -2.23 -2.44
C GLU A 141 12.47 -1.98 -3.35
N ILE A 142 12.28 -1.17 -4.40
CA ILE A 142 13.38 -0.75 -5.28
C ILE A 142 14.20 0.29 -4.51
N TYR A 143 15.35 -0.13 -4.00
CA TYR A 143 16.31 0.81 -3.39
C TYR A 143 16.94 1.68 -4.47
N ASP A 144 16.72 3.00 -4.42
CA ASP A 144 17.43 3.96 -5.27
C ASP A 144 18.90 4.03 -4.83
N GLU A 145 19.84 4.05 -5.77
CA GLU A 145 21.28 4.20 -5.51
C GLU A 145 21.63 5.48 -4.71
N HIS A 146 20.67 6.40 -4.57
CA HIS A 146 20.78 7.63 -3.80
C HIS A 146 20.24 7.53 -2.36
N ASP A 147 19.66 6.40 -1.96
CA ASP A 147 19.11 6.19 -0.61
C ASP A 147 20.17 5.88 0.46
N GLU A 148 21.48 5.91 0.13
CA GLU A 148 22.55 5.78 1.12
C GLU A 148 22.54 6.89 2.20
N GLY A 149 21.66 7.86 2.12
CA GLY A 149 21.53 9.00 3.05
C GLY A 149 20.14 9.22 3.65
N SER A 150 19.09 8.64 3.09
CA SER A 150 17.78 8.64 3.74
C SER A 150 17.76 7.53 4.79
N VAL A 151 17.66 7.92 6.04
CA VAL A 151 17.40 7.01 7.17
C VAL A 151 16.17 6.19 6.80
N LYS A 152 16.37 4.91 6.38
CA LYS A 152 15.27 3.94 6.39
C LYS A 152 14.51 4.18 7.69
N GLN A 153 13.25 4.54 7.61
CA GLN A 153 12.38 4.23 8.73
C GLN A 153 12.41 2.71 8.83
N LYS A 154 13.31 2.19 9.68
CA LYS A 154 13.32 0.77 9.96
C LYS A 154 11.96 0.45 10.52
N LEU A 155 11.14 -0.24 9.71
CA LEU A 155 9.80 -0.71 10.15
C LEU A 155 9.93 -1.48 11.47
N ILE A 156 11.10 -2.10 11.70
CA ILE A 156 11.48 -2.74 12.95
C ILE A 156 12.81 -2.18 13.47
N THR A 157 12.82 -1.76 14.73
CA THR A 157 14.04 -1.39 15.48
C THR A 157 14.14 -2.18 16.74
N LYS A 158 15.17 -3.01 16.88
CA LYS A 158 15.44 -3.76 18.11
C LYS A 158 15.89 -2.80 19.21
N ILE A 159 15.14 -2.72 20.30
CA ILE A 159 15.46 -1.91 21.51
C ILE A 159 16.32 -2.73 22.47
N ASN A 160 15.95 -3.99 22.69
CA ASN A 160 16.71 -4.97 23.49
C ASN A 160 16.37 -6.39 23.02
N ASP A 161 16.89 -7.42 23.69
CA ASP A 161 16.76 -8.81 23.20
C ASP A 161 15.33 -9.30 23.04
N ASN A 162 14.38 -8.70 23.74
CA ASN A 162 12.97 -9.10 23.70
C ASN A 162 12.02 -7.94 23.43
N THR A 163 12.53 -6.80 22.96
CA THR A 163 11.69 -5.61 22.74
C THR A 163 12.07 -4.96 21.40
N TYR A 164 11.07 -4.76 20.59
CA TYR A 164 11.20 -4.14 19.28
C TYR A 164 10.25 -2.95 19.17
N MET A 165 10.66 -1.92 18.50
CA MET A 165 9.80 -0.85 18.03
C MET A 165 9.44 -1.17 16.58
N VAL A 166 8.15 -1.26 16.31
CA VAL A 166 7.64 -1.69 15.00
C VAL A 166 6.66 -0.64 14.49
N ASP A 167 6.73 -0.34 13.21
CA ASP A 167 5.75 0.52 12.56
C ASP A 167 4.37 -0.16 12.51
N GLY A 168 3.31 0.59 12.79
CA GLY A 168 1.94 0.07 12.81
C GLY A 168 1.42 -0.38 11.44
N ASP A 169 2.02 0.08 10.37
CA ASP A 169 1.66 -0.28 9.00
C ASP A 169 2.35 -1.57 8.50
N MET A 170 3.31 -2.09 9.25
CA MET A 170 3.97 -3.34 8.93
C MET A 170 3.02 -4.54 9.02
N PHE A 171 3.13 -5.48 8.08
CA PHE A 171 2.39 -6.74 8.16
C PHE A 171 2.92 -7.62 9.30
N VAL A 172 2.02 -8.26 10.02
CA VAL A 172 2.37 -9.14 11.15
C VAL A 172 3.18 -10.35 10.68
N SER A 173 2.92 -10.87 9.48
CA SER A 173 3.70 -11.94 8.85
C SER A 173 5.17 -11.56 8.73
N ASP A 174 5.45 -10.40 8.19
CA ASP A 174 6.81 -9.92 7.92
C ASP A 174 7.54 -9.61 9.22
N MET A 175 6.82 -9.03 10.20
CA MET A 175 7.33 -8.83 11.55
C MET A 175 7.75 -10.14 12.20
N PHE A 176 6.92 -11.19 12.11
CA PHE A 176 7.20 -12.50 12.72
C PHE A 176 8.40 -13.17 12.08
N GLU A 177 8.54 -13.08 10.74
CA GLU A 177 9.69 -13.59 10.01
C GLU A 177 10.98 -12.86 10.40
N GLU A 178 10.98 -11.52 10.42
CA GLU A 178 12.16 -10.72 10.72
C GLU A 178 12.64 -10.86 12.18
N ILE A 179 11.69 -11.01 13.14
CA ILE A 179 12.01 -11.22 14.55
C ILE A 179 12.31 -12.71 14.87
N GLY A 180 11.93 -13.63 13.96
CA GLY A 180 12.12 -15.07 14.13
C GLY A 180 11.15 -15.67 15.17
N LEU A 181 9.88 -15.26 15.15
CA LEU A 181 8.82 -15.73 16.05
C LEU A 181 8.06 -16.95 15.52
N GLY A 182 8.42 -17.47 14.34
CA GLY A 182 7.69 -18.55 13.68
C GLY A 182 6.53 -18.03 12.81
N GLU A 183 5.49 -18.85 12.64
CA GLU A 183 4.33 -18.47 11.82
C GLU A 183 3.48 -17.39 12.52
N ALA A 184 3.04 -16.41 11.75
CA ALA A 184 2.13 -15.38 12.24
C ALA A 184 0.74 -15.97 12.58
N PRO A 185 -0.01 -15.36 13.51
CA PRO A 185 -1.37 -15.78 13.78
C PRO A 185 -2.26 -15.74 12.54
N GLU A 186 -3.11 -16.77 12.36
CA GLU A 186 -4.02 -16.88 11.22
C GLU A 186 -4.98 -15.67 11.17
N GLY A 187 -5.08 -15.03 10.01
CA GLY A 187 -5.91 -13.84 9.80
C GLY A 187 -5.28 -12.51 10.26
N ALA A 188 -4.05 -12.53 10.81
CA ALA A 188 -3.35 -11.30 11.17
C ALA A 188 -2.99 -10.50 9.90
N SER A 189 -3.35 -9.21 9.90
CA SER A 189 -3.08 -8.25 8.83
C SER A 189 -1.94 -7.28 9.24
N LYS A 190 -2.16 -5.96 9.14
CA LYS A 190 -1.22 -4.97 9.64
C LYS A 190 -1.15 -4.97 11.17
N LEU A 191 0.00 -4.62 11.73
CA LEU A 191 0.23 -4.59 13.18
C LEU A 191 -0.79 -3.71 13.92
N SER A 192 -1.11 -2.54 13.37
CA SER A 192 -2.13 -1.65 13.96
C SER A 192 -3.51 -2.30 14.06
N THR A 193 -3.93 -3.05 13.04
CA THR A 193 -5.20 -3.77 13.01
C THR A 193 -5.18 -4.93 14.02
N TRP A 194 -4.12 -5.71 14.02
CA TRP A 194 -3.95 -6.83 14.94
C TRP A 194 -3.88 -6.39 16.40
N MET A 195 -3.22 -5.26 16.69
CA MET A 195 -3.22 -4.65 18.03
C MET A 195 -4.62 -4.21 18.45
N PHE A 196 -5.37 -3.56 17.54
CA PHE A 196 -6.74 -3.15 17.80
C PHE A 196 -7.66 -4.34 18.13
N GLU A 197 -7.59 -5.41 17.33
CA GLU A 197 -8.37 -6.63 17.55
C GLU A 197 -8.01 -7.33 18.89
N SER A 198 -6.75 -7.20 19.31
CA SER A 198 -6.25 -7.84 20.53
C SER A 198 -6.54 -7.04 21.82
N GLN A 199 -6.72 -5.72 21.72
CA GLN A 199 -6.84 -4.82 22.88
C GLN A 199 -8.19 -4.08 22.95
N GLU A 200 -9.02 -4.17 21.90
CA GLU A 200 -10.31 -3.45 21.75
C GLU A 200 -10.20 -1.91 21.77
N ASP A 201 -8.98 -1.35 21.74
CA ASP A 201 -8.68 0.08 21.76
C ASP A 201 -7.87 0.46 20.51
N LEU A 202 -8.10 1.67 19.97
CA LEU A 202 -7.34 2.20 18.84
C LEU A 202 -5.87 2.41 19.23
N PRO A 203 -4.91 1.71 18.59
CA PRO A 203 -3.50 1.81 18.92
C PRO A 203 -2.97 3.22 18.62
N LYS A 204 -2.07 3.71 19.48
CA LYS A 204 -1.40 5.00 19.36
C LYS A 204 0.11 4.80 19.34
N ILE A 205 0.82 5.78 18.78
CA ILE A 205 2.28 5.78 18.80
C ILE A 205 2.78 5.68 20.25
N GLY A 206 3.56 4.64 20.51
CA GLY A 206 4.12 4.35 21.84
C GLY A 206 3.36 3.29 22.64
N ASP A 207 2.25 2.77 22.16
CA ASP A 207 1.55 1.65 22.77
C ASP A 207 2.41 0.39 22.72
N LYS A 208 2.19 -0.51 23.70
CA LYS A 208 2.99 -1.73 23.85
C LYS A 208 2.09 -2.94 23.86
N MET A 209 2.47 -3.94 23.08
CA MET A 209 1.87 -5.26 23.10
C MET A 209 2.92 -6.29 23.52
N THR A 210 2.53 -7.29 24.28
CA THR A 210 3.39 -8.42 24.64
C THR A 210 2.87 -9.67 23.95
N TYR A 211 3.67 -10.25 23.07
CA TYR A 211 3.40 -11.54 22.45
C TYR A 211 4.27 -12.61 23.11
N ILE A 212 3.69 -13.78 23.39
CA ILE A 212 4.38 -14.91 23.96
C ILE A 212 4.22 -16.08 22.99
N SER A 213 5.32 -16.45 22.33
CA SER A 213 5.35 -17.66 21.49
C SER A 213 5.81 -18.85 22.31
N CYS A 214 5.09 -19.96 22.18
CA CYS A 214 5.47 -21.23 22.77
C CYS A 214 6.14 -22.09 21.70
N PHE A 215 7.34 -22.56 21.99
CA PHE A 215 8.07 -23.48 21.13
C PHE A 215 8.12 -24.84 21.81
N THR A 216 7.92 -25.89 21.01
CA THR A 216 8.10 -27.28 21.46
C THR A 216 9.41 -27.78 20.86
N ASP A 217 10.35 -28.13 21.68
CA ASP A 217 11.61 -28.73 21.26
C ASP A 217 11.75 -30.15 21.80
N GLN A 218 12.49 -30.99 21.11
CA GLN A 218 12.73 -32.36 21.52
C GLN A 218 14.03 -32.42 22.31
N ASN A 219 13.96 -32.77 23.60
CA ASN A 219 15.14 -32.90 24.42
C ASN A 219 16.01 -34.11 23.98
N GLU A 220 17.23 -34.23 24.52
CA GLU A 220 18.17 -35.29 24.19
C GLU A 220 17.62 -36.72 24.46
N ASN A 221 16.53 -36.84 25.23
CA ASN A 221 15.86 -38.09 25.56
C ASN A 221 14.68 -38.40 24.60
N GLY A 222 14.39 -37.51 23.64
CA GLY A 222 13.30 -37.67 22.68
C GLY A 222 11.91 -37.24 23.22
N GLU A 223 11.86 -36.62 24.40
CA GLU A 223 10.63 -36.07 24.99
C GLU A 223 10.44 -34.61 24.51
N TYR A 224 9.19 -34.19 24.29
CA TYR A 224 8.85 -32.83 23.90
C TYR A 224 8.72 -31.95 25.14
N GLU A 225 9.44 -30.82 25.13
CA GLU A 225 9.35 -29.80 26.17
C GLU A 225 8.89 -28.48 25.55
N ASP A 226 7.85 -27.89 26.15
CA ASP A 226 7.35 -26.58 25.74
C ASP A 226 8.07 -25.48 26.51
N TYR A 227 8.61 -24.49 25.80
CA TYR A 227 9.14 -23.29 26.44
C TYR A 227 8.61 -22.04 25.76
N ALA A 228 8.37 -21.00 26.56
CA ALA A 228 7.85 -19.73 26.09
C ALA A 228 8.99 -18.74 25.86
N LYS A 229 9.01 -18.10 24.69
CA LYS A 229 9.87 -16.96 24.37
C LYS A 229 9.01 -15.69 24.44
N LYS A 230 9.45 -14.72 25.23
CA LYS A 230 8.74 -13.48 25.51
C LYS A 230 9.41 -12.30 24.83
#